data_ea94f93c0ff4eb9964b0525f3d2bee99
#
_entry.id   ea94f93c0ff4eb9964b0525f3d2bee99
#
_cell.length_a   1.000
_cell.length_b   1.000
_cell.length_c   1.000
_cell.angle_alpha   90.00
_cell.angle_beta   90.00
_cell.angle_gamma   90.00
#
_symmetry.space_group_name_H-M   'P 1'
#
loop_
_entity.id
_entity.type
_entity.pdbx_description
1 polymer ?
#
loop_
_entity_poly.entity_id
_entity_poly.type
_entity_poly.pdbx_seq_one_letter_code
_entity_poly.pdbx_strand_id
1 'polypeptide(L)'
;MIGALVMLIVVATTPAQVTRLSLPFQGIWGVIQGFDSGKTHVRYAAFALDFVPAQPKTTPAPGRGAPLTAFACYGRPVLAPADGTVVRANGDARDWPAYRKGSDPGNYVIIQHAPGEYTELRHLAASSVTLAPGARVRRGDVIGRCGNSGNAGMPHLHIGFLSAIAPITTRPMRLSDYERAGPPAADDAWHPGNGFPVKDELLRPR
;
A
#
# COMPACT_ATOMS: atom_id res chain seq x y z
N MET A 1 36.40 42.76 13.65
CA MET A 1 35.07 42.64 13.01
C MET A 1 34.86 41.16 12.71
N ILE A 2 34.02 40.49 13.49
CA ILE A 2 33.70 39.05 13.32
C ILE A 2 32.43 39.02 12.50
N GLY A 3 32.53 38.62 11.22
CA GLY A 3 31.38 38.45 10.35
C GLY A 3 30.56 37.21 10.76
N ALA A 4 29.33 37.42 11.18
CA ALA A 4 28.39 36.32 11.46
C ALA A 4 27.98 35.62 10.16
N LEU A 5 28.34 34.35 10.00
CA LEU A 5 27.88 33.51 8.93
C LEU A 5 26.43 33.14 9.21
N VAL A 6 25.49 33.75 8.51
CA VAL A 6 24.06 33.34 8.56
C VAL A 6 23.90 32.09 7.72
N MET A 7 23.79 30.96 8.39
CA MET A 7 23.48 29.70 7.75
C MET A 7 21.98 29.66 7.38
N LEU A 8 21.68 29.86 6.10
CA LEU A 8 20.31 29.77 5.59
C LEU A 8 19.89 28.29 5.61
N ILE A 9 19.07 27.90 6.58
CA ILE A 9 18.47 26.55 6.61
C ILE A 9 17.34 26.56 5.57
N VAL A 10 17.59 26.01 4.39
CA VAL A 10 16.55 25.72 3.41
C VAL A 10 15.78 24.49 3.91
N VAL A 11 14.66 24.72 4.55
CA VAL A 11 13.72 23.64 4.85
C VAL A 11 13.09 23.23 3.53
N ALA A 12 13.55 22.14 2.94
CA ALA A 12 12.94 21.55 1.75
C ALA A 12 11.54 21.06 2.14
N THR A 13 10.51 21.84 1.79
CA THR A 13 9.14 21.41 1.93
C THR A 13 8.88 20.29 0.91
N THR A 14 8.43 19.13 1.38
CA THR A 14 7.99 18.06 0.47
C THR A 14 6.84 18.60 -0.40
N PRO A 15 6.95 18.58 -1.74
CA PRO A 15 5.89 19.09 -2.61
C PRO A 15 4.55 18.42 -2.29
N ALA A 16 3.45 19.16 -2.41
CA ALA A 16 2.11 18.58 -2.25
C ALA A 16 1.91 17.45 -3.28
N GLN A 17 1.17 16.42 -2.88
CA GLN A 17 0.78 15.35 -3.80
C GLN A 17 -0.10 15.91 -4.91
N VAL A 18 0.30 15.69 -6.18
CA VAL A 18 -0.48 16.10 -7.35
C VAL A 18 -1.26 14.92 -7.96
N THR A 19 -0.75 13.70 -7.82
CA THR A 19 -1.44 12.50 -8.33
C THR A 19 -2.67 12.18 -7.50
N ARG A 20 -3.81 12.04 -8.18
CA ARG A 20 -5.06 11.57 -7.57
C ARG A 20 -5.05 10.05 -7.51
N LEU A 21 -4.86 9.49 -6.33
CA LEU A 21 -4.80 8.06 -6.10
C LEU A 21 -6.16 7.51 -5.69
N SER A 22 -6.64 6.48 -6.38
CA SER A 22 -7.81 5.67 -5.98
C SER A 22 -7.39 4.48 -5.12
N LEU A 23 -8.38 3.80 -4.52
CA LEU A 23 -8.15 2.52 -3.84
C LEU A 23 -7.61 1.48 -4.84
N PRO A 24 -6.58 0.69 -4.45
CA PRO A 24 -5.96 -0.32 -5.31
C PRO A 24 -6.71 -1.65 -5.32
N PHE A 25 -8.01 -1.64 -5.08
CA PHE A 25 -8.86 -2.84 -4.97
C PHE A 25 -10.33 -2.52 -5.24
N GLN A 26 -11.13 -3.57 -5.43
CA GLN A 26 -12.60 -3.52 -5.49
C GLN A 26 -13.22 -4.13 -4.22
N GLY A 27 -14.46 -3.72 -3.92
CA GLY A 27 -15.20 -4.18 -2.74
C GLY A 27 -14.78 -3.47 -1.46
N ILE A 28 -15.18 -4.01 -0.32
CA ILE A 28 -14.95 -3.43 1.00
C ILE A 28 -13.68 -4.04 1.60
N TRP A 29 -12.75 -3.19 2.00
CA TRP A 29 -11.51 -3.58 2.68
C TRP A 29 -11.29 -2.76 3.95
N GLY A 30 -10.62 -3.37 4.92
CA GLY A 30 -10.24 -2.72 6.17
C GLY A 30 -8.76 -2.38 6.19
N VAL A 31 -8.44 -1.27 6.85
CA VAL A 31 -7.06 -0.85 7.15
C VAL A 31 -6.60 -1.59 8.41
N ILE A 32 -5.70 -2.55 8.27
CA ILE A 32 -5.17 -3.32 9.42
C ILE A 32 -3.92 -2.69 10.03
N GLN A 33 -3.20 -1.87 9.26
CA GLN A 33 -2.06 -1.10 9.74
C GLN A 33 -1.99 0.24 9.00
N GLY A 34 -1.89 1.32 9.79
CA GLY A 34 -1.79 2.70 9.30
C GLY A 34 -0.36 3.24 9.36
N PHE A 35 -0.24 4.56 9.18
CA PHE A 35 1.02 5.30 9.25
C PHE A 35 1.66 5.20 10.63
N ASP A 36 2.99 5.17 10.64
CA ASP A 36 3.84 5.21 11.84
C ASP A 36 3.33 4.32 12.99
N SER A 37 2.96 3.09 12.63
CA SER A 37 2.32 2.15 13.57
C SER A 37 3.27 1.62 14.66
N GLY A 38 4.54 1.98 14.63
CA GLY A 38 5.56 1.53 15.58
C GLY A 38 5.96 0.05 15.46
N LYS A 39 5.41 -0.67 14.47
CA LYS A 39 5.72 -2.10 14.23
C LYS A 39 6.57 -2.26 12.97
N THR A 40 5.92 -2.44 11.81
CA THR A 40 6.58 -2.60 10.51
C THR A 40 6.56 -1.32 9.69
N HIS A 41 5.55 -0.45 9.90
CA HIS A 41 5.48 0.88 9.28
C HIS A 41 6.33 1.87 10.09
N VAL A 42 7.64 1.79 9.89
CA VAL A 42 8.65 2.65 10.53
C VAL A 42 9.72 3.03 9.51
N ARG A 43 10.46 4.10 9.75
CA ARG A 43 11.54 4.59 8.89
C ARG A 43 11.06 4.77 7.44
N TYR A 44 11.68 4.05 6.50
CA TYR A 44 11.37 4.15 5.06
C TYR A 44 9.93 3.75 4.71
N ALA A 45 9.26 2.96 5.55
CA ALA A 45 7.87 2.51 5.37
C ALA A 45 6.87 3.24 6.29
N ALA A 46 7.28 4.32 6.99
CA ALA A 46 6.47 4.98 8.03
C ALA A 46 5.08 5.40 7.53
N PHE A 47 4.94 5.76 6.27
CA PHE A 47 3.68 6.21 5.67
C PHE A 47 3.02 5.16 4.77
N ALA A 48 3.25 3.87 5.04
CA ALA A 48 2.56 2.80 4.33
C ALA A 48 1.22 2.44 4.98
N LEU A 49 0.37 1.77 4.20
CA LEU A 49 -0.93 1.23 4.63
C LEU A 49 -1.00 -0.25 4.28
N ASP A 50 -1.57 -1.04 5.19
CA ASP A 50 -1.87 -2.46 4.95
C ASP A 50 -3.38 -2.69 4.95
N PHE A 51 -3.86 -3.41 3.93
CA PHE A 51 -5.27 -3.67 3.69
C PHE A 51 -5.59 -5.16 3.60
N VAL A 52 -6.75 -5.53 4.15
CA VAL A 52 -7.37 -6.84 3.93
C VAL A 52 -8.84 -6.67 3.56
N PRO A 53 -9.44 -7.58 2.75
CA PRO A 53 -10.88 -7.58 2.52
C PRO A 53 -11.63 -7.67 3.85
N ALA A 54 -12.67 -6.85 3.98
CA ALA A 54 -13.53 -6.90 5.16
C ALA A 54 -14.21 -8.27 5.25
N GLN A 55 -14.24 -8.81 6.47
CA GLN A 55 -14.91 -10.06 6.80
C GLN A 55 -15.92 -9.79 7.93
N PRO A 56 -17.02 -10.54 7.99
CA PRO A 56 -17.88 -10.50 9.16
C PRO A 56 -17.04 -10.73 10.44
N LYS A 57 -17.30 -9.98 11.51
CA LYS A 57 -16.59 -10.12 12.80
C LYS A 57 -16.66 -11.54 13.39
N THR A 58 -17.66 -12.31 12.97
CA THR A 58 -17.86 -13.71 13.36
C THR A 58 -17.01 -14.71 12.57
N THR A 59 -16.33 -14.27 11.50
CA THR A 59 -15.47 -15.15 10.70
C THR A 59 -14.12 -15.33 11.42
N PRO A 60 -13.78 -16.56 11.88
CA PRO A 60 -12.50 -16.79 12.52
C PRO A 60 -11.34 -16.53 11.54
N ALA A 61 -10.26 -15.95 12.04
CA ALA A 61 -9.03 -15.86 11.25
C ALA A 61 -8.46 -17.27 10.99
N PRO A 62 -7.98 -17.56 9.76
CA PRO A 62 -7.34 -18.84 9.48
C PRO A 62 -6.14 -19.06 10.41
N GLY A 63 -6.03 -20.26 11.00
CA GLY A 63 -4.96 -20.61 11.93
C GLY A 63 -3.63 -20.93 11.25
N ARG A 64 -2.61 -21.23 12.08
CA ARG A 64 -1.31 -21.72 11.57
C ARG A 64 -1.51 -23.03 10.77
N GLY A 65 -0.86 -23.13 9.64
CA GLY A 65 -0.98 -24.29 8.73
C GLY A 65 -2.17 -24.23 7.77
N ALA A 66 -3.05 -23.25 7.89
CA ALA A 66 -4.10 -23.05 6.91
C ALA A 66 -3.48 -22.71 5.53
N PRO A 67 -4.06 -23.19 4.43
CA PRO A 67 -3.62 -22.83 3.10
C PRO A 67 -3.84 -21.32 2.88
N LEU A 68 -3.00 -20.69 2.06
CA LEU A 68 -3.12 -19.24 1.79
C LEU A 68 -4.47 -18.87 1.17
N THR A 69 -5.09 -19.79 0.43
CA THR A 69 -6.43 -19.62 -0.15
C THR A 69 -7.55 -19.49 0.88
N ALA A 70 -7.30 -19.85 2.15
CA ALA A 70 -8.25 -19.60 3.24
C ALA A 70 -8.29 -18.13 3.68
N PHE A 71 -7.30 -17.33 3.29
CA PHE A 71 -7.24 -15.91 3.62
C PHE A 71 -7.97 -15.09 2.56
N ALA A 72 -8.88 -14.24 2.98
CA ALA A 72 -9.76 -13.48 2.07
C ALA A 72 -9.02 -12.59 1.06
N CYS A 73 -7.80 -12.15 1.36
CA CYS A 73 -6.97 -11.37 0.45
C CYS A 73 -6.35 -12.20 -0.65
N TYR A 74 -5.92 -13.43 -0.35
CA TYR A 74 -5.10 -14.22 -1.26
C TYR A 74 -5.76 -14.42 -2.64
N GLY A 75 -5.02 -14.09 -3.70
CA GLY A 75 -5.47 -14.20 -5.08
C GLY A 75 -6.40 -13.09 -5.56
N ARG A 76 -6.84 -12.15 -4.69
CA ARG A 76 -7.65 -11.02 -5.14
C ARG A 76 -6.85 -10.08 -6.04
N PRO A 77 -7.46 -9.53 -7.09
CA PRO A 77 -6.81 -8.54 -7.95
C PRO A 77 -6.34 -7.33 -7.16
N VAL A 78 -5.12 -6.88 -7.48
CA VAL A 78 -4.55 -5.62 -7.02
C VAL A 78 -4.47 -4.69 -8.21
N LEU A 79 -4.95 -3.46 -8.04
CA LEU A 79 -5.16 -2.51 -9.12
C LEU A 79 -4.17 -1.35 -9.05
N ALA A 80 -3.80 -0.81 -10.21
CA ALA A 80 -3.06 0.45 -10.30
C ALA A 80 -3.91 1.60 -9.72
N PRO A 81 -3.42 2.35 -8.72
CA PRO A 81 -4.19 3.41 -8.07
C PRO A 81 -4.32 4.67 -8.92
N ALA A 82 -3.50 4.84 -9.94
CA ALA A 82 -3.54 5.92 -10.93
C ALA A 82 -2.81 5.49 -12.20
N ASP A 83 -2.98 6.26 -13.26
CA ASP A 83 -2.18 6.11 -14.49
C ASP A 83 -0.69 6.28 -14.17
N GLY A 84 0.16 5.58 -14.91
CA GLY A 84 1.60 5.71 -14.70
C GLY A 84 2.44 4.76 -15.55
N THR A 85 3.72 4.70 -15.19
CA THR A 85 4.69 3.82 -15.82
C THR A 85 5.34 2.97 -14.74
N VAL A 86 5.39 1.66 -14.92
CA VAL A 86 6.13 0.75 -14.03
C VAL A 86 7.61 1.09 -14.12
N VAL A 87 8.24 1.40 -12.98
CA VAL A 87 9.67 1.70 -12.91
C VAL A 87 10.48 0.56 -12.27
N ARG A 88 9.82 -0.25 -11.44
CA ARG A 88 10.38 -1.50 -10.88
C ARG A 88 9.27 -2.53 -10.69
N ALA A 89 9.59 -3.78 -10.92
CA ALA A 89 8.70 -4.90 -10.62
C ALA A 89 9.54 -6.14 -10.25
N ASN A 90 8.97 -6.99 -9.42
CA ASN A 90 9.45 -8.34 -9.13
C ASN A 90 8.25 -9.28 -9.06
N GLY A 91 8.31 -10.43 -9.74
CA GLY A 91 7.26 -11.45 -9.75
C GLY A 91 7.74 -12.85 -9.39
N ASP A 92 9.06 -12.99 -9.09
CA ASP A 92 9.73 -14.30 -9.01
C ASP A 92 9.82 -14.85 -7.57
N ALA A 93 9.45 -14.03 -6.56
CA ALA A 93 9.47 -14.49 -5.19
C ALA A 93 8.30 -15.45 -4.91
N ARG A 94 8.57 -16.52 -4.15
CA ARG A 94 7.54 -17.43 -3.68
C ARG A 94 6.65 -16.80 -2.61
N ASP A 95 5.43 -17.30 -2.48
CA ASP A 95 4.64 -17.06 -1.28
C ASP A 95 5.15 -17.90 -0.11
N TRP A 96 5.22 -17.29 1.07
CA TRP A 96 5.54 -17.98 2.32
C TRP A 96 4.25 -18.49 2.97
N PRO A 97 4.30 -19.62 3.70
CA PRO A 97 3.16 -20.03 4.53
C PRO A 97 2.74 -18.92 5.48
N ALA A 98 1.45 -18.79 5.74
CA ALA A 98 0.95 -17.80 6.71
C ALA A 98 1.63 -17.97 8.08
N TYR A 99 1.81 -16.84 8.79
CA TYR A 99 2.56 -16.73 10.04
C TYR A 99 4.06 -17.07 9.94
N ARG A 100 4.58 -17.11 8.70
CA ARG A 100 6.02 -17.11 8.39
C ARG A 100 6.33 -15.91 7.52
N LYS A 101 7.53 -15.36 7.73
CA LYS A 101 8.01 -14.20 6.98
C LYS A 101 9.24 -14.59 6.18
N GLY A 102 9.30 -14.14 4.93
CA GLY A 102 10.51 -14.19 4.14
C GLY A 102 11.50 -13.09 4.55
N SER A 103 12.73 -13.25 4.15
CA SER A 103 13.79 -12.23 4.30
C SER A 103 14.03 -11.42 3.02
N ASP A 104 13.36 -11.81 1.93
CA ASP A 104 13.45 -11.15 0.62
C ASP A 104 12.40 -10.02 0.50
N PRO A 105 12.54 -9.10 -0.47
CA PRO A 105 11.58 -8.03 -0.70
C PRO A 105 10.18 -8.49 -1.11
N GLY A 106 9.99 -9.75 -1.52
CA GLY A 106 8.76 -10.29 -2.07
C GLY A 106 8.46 -9.79 -3.48
N ASN A 107 7.25 -10.07 -3.95
CA ASN A 107 6.76 -9.57 -5.21
C ASN A 107 6.15 -8.17 -5.01
N TYR A 108 6.45 -7.29 -5.96
CA TYR A 108 6.01 -5.90 -5.90
C TYR A 108 5.95 -5.26 -7.28
N VAL A 109 5.22 -4.15 -7.36
CA VAL A 109 5.24 -3.22 -8.49
C VAL A 109 5.42 -1.82 -7.95
N ILE A 110 6.35 -1.04 -8.54
CA ILE A 110 6.49 0.40 -8.29
C ILE A 110 6.10 1.14 -9.56
N ILE A 111 5.11 2.03 -9.44
CA ILE A 111 4.56 2.82 -10.55
C ILE A 111 4.92 4.28 -10.33
N GLN A 112 5.53 4.92 -11.31
CA GLN A 112 5.70 6.37 -11.36
C GLN A 112 4.47 7.02 -11.96
N HIS A 113 3.86 7.95 -11.25
CA HIS A 113 2.67 8.71 -11.67
C HIS A 113 3.02 10.12 -12.14
N ALA A 114 3.93 10.77 -11.43
CA ALA A 114 4.47 12.10 -11.72
C ALA A 114 5.94 12.18 -11.26
N PRO A 115 6.70 13.22 -11.61
CA PRO A 115 8.03 13.44 -11.07
C PRO A 115 8.02 13.47 -9.53
N GLY A 116 8.78 12.55 -8.88
CA GLY A 116 8.81 12.43 -7.42
C GLY A 116 7.54 11.85 -6.80
N GLU A 117 6.66 11.21 -7.57
CA GLU A 117 5.45 10.55 -7.08
C GLU A 117 5.35 9.12 -7.59
N TYR A 118 5.49 8.18 -6.67
CA TYR A 118 5.43 6.75 -6.98
C TYR A 118 4.51 6.04 -6.00
N THR A 119 3.84 4.98 -6.46
CA THR A 119 3.22 4.01 -5.56
C THR A 119 3.99 2.70 -5.60
N GLU A 120 4.16 2.09 -4.44
CA GLU A 120 4.71 0.76 -4.28
C GLU A 120 3.62 -0.15 -3.72
N LEU A 121 3.33 -1.25 -4.41
CA LEU A 121 2.37 -2.27 -4.00
C LEU A 121 3.14 -3.56 -3.78
N ARG A 122 3.04 -4.15 -2.57
CA ARG A 122 3.88 -5.29 -2.14
C ARG A 122 3.07 -6.49 -1.70
N HIS A 123 3.82 -7.56 -1.42
CA HIS A 123 3.33 -8.87 -0.98
C HIS A 123 2.43 -9.55 -2.00
N LEU A 124 2.69 -9.25 -3.29
CA LEU A 124 1.92 -9.83 -4.40
C LEU A 124 2.20 -11.33 -4.50
N ALA A 125 1.21 -12.07 -4.99
CA ALA A 125 1.29 -13.53 -5.09
C ALA A 125 2.36 -13.98 -6.09
N ALA A 126 2.93 -15.15 -5.85
CA ALA A 126 3.89 -15.76 -6.73
C ALA A 126 3.35 -15.84 -8.17
N SER A 127 4.18 -15.48 -9.13
CA SER A 127 3.86 -15.50 -10.58
C SER A 127 2.67 -14.64 -11.01
N SER A 128 2.16 -13.74 -10.14
CA SER A 128 1.03 -12.88 -10.48
C SER A 128 1.44 -11.52 -11.09
N VAL A 129 2.70 -11.14 -10.98
CA VAL A 129 3.25 -9.91 -11.56
C VAL A 129 3.91 -10.26 -12.88
N THR A 130 3.31 -9.80 -13.98
CA THR A 130 3.82 -10.00 -15.35
C THR A 130 4.31 -8.71 -16.00
N LEU A 131 4.19 -7.58 -15.29
CA LEU A 131 4.60 -6.27 -15.77
C LEU A 131 6.11 -6.10 -15.66
N ALA A 132 6.71 -5.51 -16.69
CA ALA A 132 8.11 -5.16 -16.72
C ALA A 132 8.31 -3.63 -16.55
N PRO A 133 9.49 -3.17 -16.13
CA PRO A 133 9.84 -1.76 -16.17
C PRO A 133 9.64 -1.17 -17.59
N GLY A 134 9.04 0.02 -17.65
CA GLY A 134 8.63 0.70 -18.90
C GLY A 134 7.17 0.42 -19.29
N ALA A 135 6.50 -0.58 -18.74
CA ALA A 135 5.08 -0.84 -19.01
C ALA A 135 4.21 0.33 -18.53
N ARG A 136 3.29 0.78 -19.38
CA ARG A 136 2.27 1.77 -19.03
C ARG A 136 1.07 1.07 -18.41
N VAL A 137 0.54 1.65 -17.35
CA VAL A 137 -0.70 1.20 -16.68
C VAL A 137 -1.67 2.35 -16.57
N ARG A 138 -2.95 2.04 -16.61
CA ARG A 138 -4.06 2.97 -16.34
C ARG A 138 -4.62 2.69 -14.95
N ARG A 139 -5.19 3.68 -14.33
CA ARG A 139 -5.96 3.50 -13.09
C ARG A 139 -6.98 2.39 -13.25
N GLY A 140 -6.93 1.42 -12.33
CA GLY A 140 -7.82 0.26 -12.34
C GLY A 140 -7.29 -0.96 -13.10
N ASP A 141 -6.19 -0.85 -13.83
CA ASP A 141 -5.55 -2.03 -14.44
C ASP A 141 -5.07 -3.00 -13.37
N VAL A 142 -5.24 -4.29 -13.61
CA VAL A 142 -4.72 -5.34 -12.71
C VAL A 142 -3.20 -5.41 -12.85
N ILE A 143 -2.48 -5.19 -11.75
CA ILE A 143 -1.01 -5.18 -11.71
C ILE A 143 -0.42 -6.42 -11.02
N GLY A 144 -1.26 -7.24 -10.44
CA GLY A 144 -0.91 -8.47 -9.73
C GLY A 144 -2.07 -8.95 -8.88
N ARG A 145 -1.79 -9.88 -7.98
CA ARG A 145 -2.79 -10.43 -7.04
C ARG A 145 -2.25 -10.37 -5.63
N CYS A 146 -3.14 -10.18 -4.64
CA CYS A 146 -2.77 -10.25 -3.22
C CYS A 146 -2.14 -11.61 -2.89
N GLY A 147 -1.00 -11.61 -2.24
CA GLY A 147 -0.24 -12.81 -1.89
C GLY A 147 0.34 -12.74 -0.49
N ASN A 148 1.38 -13.54 -0.26
CA ASN A 148 2.12 -13.61 1.00
C ASN A 148 3.63 -13.70 0.78
N SER A 149 4.15 -13.05 -0.26
CA SER A 149 5.58 -13.05 -0.56
C SER A 149 6.35 -12.06 0.30
N GLY A 150 7.65 -12.31 0.49
CA GLY A 150 8.54 -11.44 1.26
C GLY A 150 8.23 -11.42 2.76
N ASN A 151 8.40 -10.27 3.39
CA ASN A 151 8.21 -10.09 4.84
C ASN A 151 6.73 -9.91 5.24
N ALA A 152 5.81 -10.66 4.62
CA ALA A 152 4.41 -10.70 4.99
C ALA A 152 4.16 -11.77 6.06
N GLY A 153 3.43 -11.44 7.14
CA GLY A 153 3.05 -12.42 8.15
C GLY A 153 1.80 -13.22 7.78
N MET A 154 0.90 -12.61 7.01
CA MET A 154 -0.31 -13.18 6.45
C MET A 154 -0.65 -12.45 5.16
N PRO A 155 -1.49 -13.03 4.28
CA PRO A 155 -1.91 -12.36 3.05
C PRO A 155 -2.59 -11.01 3.33
N HIS A 156 -2.00 -9.94 2.81
CA HIS A 156 -2.50 -8.58 2.85
C HIS A 156 -1.92 -7.76 1.69
N LEU A 157 -2.52 -6.65 1.37
CA LEU A 157 -1.97 -5.69 0.42
C LEU A 157 -1.27 -4.56 1.17
N HIS A 158 0.02 -4.40 0.93
CA HIS A 158 0.80 -3.25 1.39
C HIS A 158 0.91 -2.21 0.28
N ILE A 159 0.65 -0.95 0.59
CA ILE A 159 0.88 0.17 -0.31
C ILE A 159 1.67 1.28 0.38
N GLY A 160 2.70 1.79 -0.30
CA GLY A 160 3.45 2.99 0.06
C GLY A 160 3.35 4.03 -1.04
N PHE A 161 3.33 5.32 -0.65
CA PHE A 161 3.51 6.43 -1.58
C PHE A 161 4.91 7.00 -1.38
N LEU A 162 5.69 7.06 -2.46
CA LEU A 162 7.12 7.35 -2.37
C LEU A 162 7.44 8.68 -3.03
N SER A 163 8.37 9.41 -2.44
CA SER A 163 9.03 10.58 -3.05
C SER A 163 10.31 10.19 -3.80
N ALA A 164 10.89 9.03 -3.48
CA ALA A 164 12.09 8.49 -4.14
C ALA A 164 12.11 6.97 -4.08
N ILE A 165 12.78 6.34 -5.05
CA ILE A 165 12.95 4.88 -5.14
C ILE A 165 14.39 4.41 -4.88
N ALA A 166 15.33 5.35 -4.69
CA ALA A 166 16.73 5.08 -4.34
C ALA A 166 17.33 6.25 -3.54
N PRO A 167 17.41 6.20 -2.20
CA PRO A 167 16.76 5.19 -1.35
C PRO A 167 15.23 5.30 -1.38
N ILE A 168 14.54 4.19 -1.08
CA ILE A 168 13.09 4.21 -0.93
C ILE A 168 12.72 5.13 0.23
N THR A 169 11.83 6.10 -0.04
CA THR A 169 11.38 7.08 0.95
C THR A 169 9.88 7.27 0.81
N THR A 170 9.12 6.78 1.82
CA THR A 170 7.67 6.99 1.86
C THR A 170 7.33 8.40 2.34
N ARG A 171 6.17 8.88 1.90
CA ARG A 171 5.54 10.12 2.34
C ARG A 171 4.05 9.89 2.57
N PRO A 172 3.37 10.76 3.35
CA PRO A 172 1.93 10.65 3.55
C PRO A 172 1.18 10.56 2.21
N MET A 173 0.28 9.58 2.10
CA MET A 173 -0.48 9.28 0.90
C MET A 173 -1.94 9.68 1.09
N ARG A 174 -2.44 10.58 0.23
CA ARG A 174 -3.87 10.90 0.17
C ARG A 174 -4.54 10.02 -0.87
N LEU A 175 -5.59 9.33 -0.46
CA LEU A 175 -6.48 8.60 -1.36
C LEU A 175 -7.74 9.43 -1.64
N SER A 176 -8.36 9.19 -2.78
CA SER A 176 -9.58 9.88 -3.25
C SER A 176 -10.55 8.88 -3.87
N ASP A 177 -11.77 9.34 -4.17
CA ASP A 177 -12.79 8.55 -4.85
C ASP A 177 -13.21 7.28 -4.08
N TYR A 178 -13.32 7.40 -2.75
CA TYR A 178 -13.76 6.30 -1.90
C TYR A 178 -14.78 6.74 -0.85
N GLU A 179 -15.43 5.79 -0.24
CA GLU A 179 -16.21 5.96 0.97
C GLU A 179 -15.55 5.21 2.12
N ARG A 180 -15.74 5.72 3.34
CA ARG A 180 -15.20 5.14 4.57
C ARG A 180 -16.28 4.97 5.62
N ALA A 181 -16.12 3.97 6.48
CA ALA A 181 -16.92 3.75 7.68
C ALA A 181 -16.02 3.30 8.84
N GLY A 182 -16.49 3.46 10.07
CA GLY A 182 -15.73 3.12 11.27
C GLY A 182 -14.91 4.29 11.83
N PRO A 183 -14.01 4.04 12.79
CA PRO A 183 -13.24 5.10 13.45
C PRO A 183 -12.54 6.05 12.47
N PRO A 184 -12.46 7.36 12.73
CA PRO A 184 -12.95 8.02 13.95
C PRO A 184 -14.43 8.46 13.92
N ALA A 185 -15.21 8.03 12.89
CA ALA A 185 -16.64 8.34 12.86
C ALA A 185 -17.38 7.66 14.03
N ALA A 186 -18.35 8.38 14.60
CA ALA A 186 -19.14 7.89 15.73
C ALA A 186 -20.26 6.92 15.33
N ASP A 187 -20.44 6.69 14.03
CA ASP A 187 -21.48 5.84 13.45
C ASP A 187 -20.90 4.84 12.44
N ASP A 188 -21.70 3.82 12.11
CA ASP A 188 -21.35 2.81 11.08
C ASP A 188 -21.76 3.25 9.66
N ALA A 189 -22.11 4.53 9.46
CA ALA A 189 -22.51 5.05 8.16
C ALA A 189 -21.31 5.22 7.21
N TRP A 190 -21.59 5.13 5.91
CA TRP A 190 -20.57 5.38 4.89
C TRP A 190 -20.47 6.88 4.59
N HIS A 191 -19.27 7.43 4.74
CA HIS A 191 -18.95 8.82 4.51
C HIS A 191 -18.00 9.00 3.32
N PRO A 192 -18.08 10.11 2.60
CA PRO A 192 -17.10 10.45 1.59
C PRO A 192 -15.69 10.47 2.16
N GLY A 193 -14.78 9.70 1.56
CA GLY A 193 -13.37 9.66 1.91
C GLY A 193 -12.52 10.48 0.94
N ASN A 194 -11.66 11.33 1.48
CA ASN A 194 -10.64 12.06 0.76
C ASN A 194 -9.53 12.41 1.75
N GLY A 195 -8.44 11.68 1.73
CA GLY A 195 -7.32 11.96 2.63
C GLY A 195 -6.55 10.72 3.04
N PHE A 196 -6.20 10.69 4.31
CA PHE A 196 -5.36 9.66 4.90
C PHE A 196 -6.24 8.62 5.61
N PRO A 197 -6.38 7.39 5.07
CA PRO A 197 -7.04 6.33 5.80
C PRO A 197 -6.29 6.01 7.11
N VAL A 198 -7.04 5.68 8.14
CA VAL A 198 -6.49 5.28 9.44
C VAL A 198 -6.83 3.84 9.77
N LYS A 199 -6.09 3.27 10.72
CA LYS A 199 -6.31 1.90 11.17
C LYS A 199 -7.77 1.72 11.62
N ASP A 200 -8.32 0.54 11.33
CA ASP A 200 -9.68 0.10 11.64
C ASP A 200 -10.81 0.77 10.83
N GLU A 201 -10.49 1.65 9.88
CA GLU A 201 -11.47 2.11 8.89
C GLU A 201 -11.79 1.01 7.87
N LEU A 202 -13.06 0.97 7.45
CA LEU A 202 -13.51 0.25 6.25
C LEU A 202 -13.56 1.21 5.07
N LEU A 203 -13.08 0.76 3.92
CA LEU A 203 -12.99 1.55 2.69
C LEU A 203 -13.64 0.80 1.54
N ARG A 204 -14.33 1.53 0.66
CA ARG A 204 -14.80 1.01 -0.63
C ARG A 204 -14.66 2.06 -1.74
N PRO A 205 -14.38 1.66 -2.99
CA PRO A 205 -14.42 2.57 -4.14
C PRO A 205 -15.82 3.17 -4.31
N ARG A 206 -15.87 4.40 -4.82
CA ARG A 206 -17.10 5.06 -5.30
C ARG A 206 -17.43 4.64 -6.71
#